data_0d92c9b2a5ed68f8d4898ddb81c1e234
#
_entry.id   0d92c9b2a5ed68f8d4898ddb81c1e234
#
_cell.length_a   1.000
_cell.length_b   1.000
_cell.length_c   1.000
_cell.angle_alpha   90.00
_cell.angle_beta   90.00
_cell.angle_gamma   90.00
#
_symmetry.space_group_name_H-M   'P 1'
#
loop_
_entity.id
_entity.type
_entity.pdbx_description
1 polymer ?
#
loop_
_entity_poly.entity_id
_entity_poly.type
_entity_poly.pdbx_seq_one_letter_code
_entity_poly.pdbx_strand_id
1 'polypeptide(L)'
;MPEEQLPETMNAVTAVNLALRGTEGPVYGPLTFTAPASGLTVLSGRGGSGRTALALTLAGRMASTTGEVTILGETKRSKIRQMVAVAGVEQIDALDREVTIKTALSEHLNWSRWWWTVPRRASQESYEQ
;
A
#
# COMPACT_ATOMS: atom_id res chain seq x y z
N MET A 1 -41.62 3.50 8.58
CA MET A 1 -40.43 3.06 7.83
C MET A 1 -39.32 2.88 8.86
N PRO A 2 -38.86 1.67 9.15
CA PRO A 2 -37.64 1.54 9.92
C PRO A 2 -36.51 2.15 9.12
N GLU A 3 -35.81 3.10 9.71
CA GLU A 3 -34.53 3.55 9.17
C GLU A 3 -33.62 2.32 9.12
N GLU A 4 -33.38 1.86 7.90
CA GLU A 4 -32.36 0.88 7.63
C GLU A 4 -31.05 1.52 8.07
N GLN A 5 -30.60 1.16 9.28
CA GLN A 5 -29.26 1.53 9.75
C GLN A 5 -28.29 0.92 8.75
N LEU A 6 -27.77 1.77 7.88
CA LEU A 6 -26.61 1.43 7.05
C LEU A 6 -25.57 0.81 8.00
N PRO A 7 -25.01 -0.36 7.69
CA PRO A 7 -24.00 -0.99 8.53
C PRO A 7 -22.90 0.03 8.81
N GLU A 8 -22.49 0.12 10.08
CA GLU A 8 -21.37 0.97 10.49
C GLU A 8 -20.26 0.80 9.46
N THR A 9 -19.88 1.86 8.80
CA THR A 9 -18.93 1.85 7.71
C THR A 9 -17.60 1.33 8.28
N MET A 10 -17.31 0.07 8.00
CA MET A 10 -16.07 -0.54 8.48
C MET A 10 -14.89 0.25 7.92
N ASN A 11 -14.02 0.75 8.80
CA ASN A 11 -12.82 1.46 8.39
C ASN A 11 -11.78 0.47 7.84
N ALA A 12 -11.34 0.70 6.62
CA ALA A 12 -10.21 -0.05 6.07
C ALA A 12 -8.89 0.43 6.65
N VAL A 13 -8.79 1.72 6.91
CA VAL A 13 -7.57 2.36 7.44
C VAL A 13 -7.89 3.11 8.71
N THR A 14 -7.08 2.91 9.72
CA THR A 14 -7.04 3.74 10.93
C THR A 14 -5.59 4.12 11.19
N ALA A 15 -5.30 5.41 11.19
CA ALA A 15 -4.00 5.96 11.54
C ALA A 15 -4.13 6.83 12.78
N VAL A 16 -3.24 6.64 13.74
CA VAL A 16 -3.22 7.38 15.01
C VAL A 16 -1.83 7.96 15.23
N ASN A 17 -1.74 9.29 15.27
CA ASN A 17 -0.50 10.04 15.47
C ASN A 17 0.66 9.55 14.57
N LEU A 18 0.34 9.16 13.36
CA LEU A 18 1.27 8.59 12.41
C LEU A 18 2.21 9.67 11.87
N ALA A 19 3.51 9.51 12.04
CA ALA A 19 4.50 10.45 11.57
C ALA A 19 5.76 9.76 11.07
N LEU A 20 6.41 10.39 10.12
CA LEU A 20 7.71 10.00 9.61
C LEU A 20 8.68 11.18 9.67
N ARG A 21 9.86 10.95 10.22
CA ARG A 21 10.99 11.87 10.19
C ARG A 21 12.15 11.26 9.43
N GLY A 22 12.69 12.03 8.52
CA GLY A 22 13.92 11.72 7.82
C GLY A 22 15.13 12.37 8.46
N THR A 23 16.29 12.22 7.85
CA THR A 23 17.55 12.83 8.29
C THR A 23 17.53 14.37 8.23
N GLU A 24 16.75 14.94 7.32
CA GLU A 24 16.65 16.39 7.09
C GLU A 24 15.43 17.01 7.79
N GLY A 25 14.66 16.24 8.56
CA GLY A 25 13.51 16.73 9.28
C GLY A 25 12.23 15.92 9.06
N PRO A 26 11.06 16.49 9.41
CA PRO A 26 9.80 15.80 9.26
C PRO A 26 9.43 15.61 7.78
N VAL A 27 8.97 14.40 7.43
CA VAL A 27 8.48 14.05 6.09
C VAL A 27 6.98 14.21 6.02
N TYR A 28 6.25 13.66 7.00
CA TYR A 28 4.81 13.86 7.20
C TYR A 28 4.42 13.67 8.67
N GLY A 29 3.25 14.18 9.03
CA GLY A 29 2.60 13.98 10.32
C GLY A 29 3.06 14.91 11.44
N PRO A 30 2.52 14.66 12.65
CA PRO A 30 1.63 13.57 13.03
C PRO A 30 0.22 13.69 12.41
N LEU A 31 -0.32 12.56 11.94
CA LEU A 31 -1.63 12.47 11.31
C LEU A 31 -2.51 11.45 12.04
N THR A 32 -3.76 11.82 12.27
CA THR A 32 -4.80 10.91 12.78
C THR A 32 -6.00 10.97 11.85
N PHE A 33 -6.34 9.86 11.23
CA PHE A 33 -7.47 9.77 10.31
C PHE A 33 -7.98 8.34 10.16
N THR A 34 -9.17 8.21 9.60
CA THR A 34 -9.75 6.94 9.18
C THR A 34 -10.16 7.02 7.71
N ALA A 35 -10.16 5.88 7.05
CA ALA A 35 -10.70 5.73 5.70
C ALA A 35 -11.64 4.52 5.63
N PRO A 36 -12.80 4.65 4.98
CA PRO A 36 -13.78 3.57 4.91
C PRO A 36 -13.29 2.40 4.06
N ALA A 37 -13.83 1.21 4.32
CA ALA A 37 -13.51 -0.01 3.57
C ALA A 37 -14.06 -0.02 2.15
N SER A 38 -15.06 0.81 1.86
CA SER A 38 -15.65 0.93 0.53
C SER A 38 -15.54 2.35 0.01
N GLY A 39 -15.31 2.49 -1.28
CA GLY A 39 -15.22 3.78 -1.93
C GLY A 39 -13.78 4.24 -2.19
N LEU A 40 -13.63 5.53 -2.42
CA LEU A 40 -12.38 6.19 -2.76
C LEU A 40 -12.04 7.23 -1.69
N THR A 41 -10.85 7.14 -1.13
CA THR A 41 -10.30 8.17 -0.23
C THR A 41 -9.15 8.89 -0.94
N VAL A 42 -9.18 10.21 -0.95
CA VAL A 42 -8.17 11.05 -1.61
C VAL A 42 -7.29 11.74 -0.57
N LEU A 43 -5.98 11.59 -0.75
CA LEU A 43 -4.97 12.36 -0.01
C LEU A 43 -4.49 13.50 -0.90
N SER A 44 -4.65 14.73 -0.44
CA SER A 44 -4.17 15.92 -1.14
C SER A 44 -3.15 16.68 -0.31
N GLY A 45 -2.30 17.41 -0.98
CA GLY A 45 -1.27 18.23 -0.35
C GLY A 45 -0.34 18.86 -1.37
N ARG A 46 0.51 19.77 -0.91
CA ARG A 46 1.53 20.39 -1.75
C ARG A 46 2.64 19.40 -2.11
N GLY A 47 3.37 19.69 -3.18
CA GLY A 47 4.59 18.95 -3.51
C GLY A 47 5.56 18.96 -2.31
N GLY A 48 6.17 17.80 -2.02
CA GLY A 48 7.04 17.64 -0.86
C GLY A 48 6.33 17.45 0.49
N SER A 49 5.00 17.30 0.52
CA SER A 49 4.23 17.08 1.77
C SER A 49 4.32 15.65 2.32
N GLY A 50 5.05 14.75 1.66
CA GLY A 50 5.23 13.38 2.13
C GLY A 50 4.10 12.41 1.75
N ARG A 51 3.27 12.73 0.77
CA ARG A 51 2.15 11.87 0.33
C ARG A 51 2.59 10.48 -0.13
N THR A 52 3.66 10.41 -0.92
CA THR A 52 4.22 9.13 -1.39
C THR A 52 4.73 8.30 -0.22
N ALA A 53 5.47 8.91 0.71
CA ALA A 53 5.97 8.23 1.91
C ALA A 53 4.81 7.75 2.80
N LEU A 54 3.74 8.55 2.94
CA LEU A 54 2.52 8.15 3.66
C LEU A 54 1.86 6.95 2.99
N ALA A 55 1.68 6.97 1.66
CA ALA A 55 1.10 5.86 0.92
C ALA A 55 1.92 4.56 1.10
N LEU A 56 3.24 4.64 1.05
CA LEU A 56 4.13 3.50 1.29
C LEU A 56 4.05 3.00 2.74
N THR A 57 3.86 3.88 3.71
CA THR A 57 3.65 3.49 5.11
C THR A 57 2.32 2.75 5.27
N LEU A 58 1.24 3.25 4.70
CA LEU A 58 -0.09 2.60 4.72
C LEU A 58 -0.06 1.24 4.02
N ALA A 59 0.78 1.07 3.02
CA ALA A 59 0.98 -0.19 2.32
C ALA A 59 1.94 -1.18 3.00
N GLY A 60 2.45 -0.84 4.18
CA GLY A 60 3.39 -1.68 4.92
C GLY A 60 4.79 -1.78 4.31
N ARG A 61 5.13 -0.89 3.37
CA ARG A 61 6.44 -0.89 2.68
C ARG A 61 7.45 0.05 3.33
N MET A 62 6.98 0.97 4.16
CA MET A 62 7.81 1.92 4.89
C MET A 62 7.41 1.93 6.36
N ALA A 63 8.38 2.02 7.27
CA ALA A 63 8.11 2.15 8.69
C ALA A 63 7.87 3.63 9.04
N SER A 64 6.88 3.90 9.88
CA SER A 64 6.72 5.21 10.51
C SER A 64 7.74 5.40 11.64
N THR A 65 8.03 6.66 11.98
CA THR A 65 8.86 6.96 13.15
C THR A 65 8.04 6.87 14.44
N THR A 66 6.79 7.35 14.39
CA THR A 66 5.85 7.32 15.51
C THR A 66 4.45 7.00 15.02
N GLY A 67 3.57 6.65 15.96
CA GLY A 67 2.18 6.36 15.69
C GLY A 67 1.94 4.93 15.20
N GLU A 68 0.68 4.64 14.98
CA GLU A 68 0.22 3.32 14.58
C GLU A 68 -0.69 3.40 13.36
N VAL A 69 -0.65 2.37 12.53
CA VAL A 69 -1.56 2.17 11.42
C VAL A 69 -2.20 0.79 11.52
N THR A 70 -3.50 0.74 11.33
CA THR A 70 -4.28 -0.49 11.26
C THR A 70 -4.96 -0.55 9.89
N ILE A 71 -4.79 -1.66 9.20
CA ILE A 71 -5.41 -1.92 7.89
C ILE A 71 -6.30 -3.14 8.02
N LEU A 72 -7.61 -2.97 7.86
CA LEU A 72 -8.60 -4.04 8.01
C LEU A 72 -8.41 -4.86 9.30
N GLY A 73 -8.11 -4.19 10.41
CA GLY A 73 -7.84 -4.81 11.70
C GLY A 73 -6.43 -5.37 11.90
N GLU A 74 -5.59 -5.36 10.86
CA GLU A 74 -4.22 -5.85 10.95
C GLU A 74 -3.24 -4.70 11.26
N THR A 75 -2.37 -4.92 12.23
CA THR A 75 -1.33 -3.96 12.66
C THR A 75 0.08 -4.37 12.23
N LYS A 76 0.25 -5.65 11.93
CA LYS A 76 1.58 -6.19 11.60
C LYS A 76 1.98 -5.80 10.17
N ARG A 77 3.03 -4.98 10.05
CA ARG A 77 3.50 -4.43 8.77
C ARG A 77 3.74 -5.50 7.69
N SER A 78 4.30 -6.65 8.04
CA SER A 78 4.55 -7.73 7.08
C SER A 78 3.26 -8.31 6.49
N LYS A 79 2.18 -8.35 7.26
CA LYS A 79 0.86 -8.79 6.80
C LYS A 79 0.17 -7.70 6.00
N ILE A 80 0.22 -6.44 6.46
CA ILE A 80 -0.31 -5.29 5.71
C ILE A 80 0.30 -5.26 4.31
N ARG A 81 1.61 -5.46 4.18
CA ARG A 81 2.29 -5.49 2.88
C ARG A 81 1.76 -6.56 1.92
N GLN A 82 1.25 -7.68 2.44
CA GLN A 82 0.64 -8.73 1.64
C GLN A 82 -0.81 -8.42 1.22
N MET A 83 -1.50 -7.56 1.98
CA MET A 83 -2.90 -7.21 1.78
C MET A 83 -3.09 -5.98 0.90
N VAL A 84 -2.09 -5.10 0.81
CA VAL A 84 -2.18 -3.80 0.16
C VAL A 84 -1.31 -3.76 -1.09
N ALA A 85 -1.92 -3.42 -2.21
CA ALA A 85 -1.21 -3.13 -3.45
C ALA A 85 -0.92 -1.62 -3.57
N VAL A 86 0.21 -1.29 -4.18
CA VAL A 86 0.59 0.08 -4.52
C VAL A 86 0.73 0.18 -6.03
N ALA A 87 0.16 1.23 -6.62
CA ALA A 87 0.22 1.49 -8.05
C ALA A 87 0.59 2.95 -8.34
N GLY A 88 1.26 3.19 -9.46
CA GLY A 88 1.57 4.54 -9.95
C GLY A 88 2.63 5.29 -9.15
N VAL A 89 3.47 4.60 -8.39
CA VAL A 89 4.61 5.22 -7.70
C VAL A 89 5.83 5.20 -8.62
N GLU A 90 6.28 6.39 -9.03
CA GLU A 90 7.50 6.52 -9.81
C GLU A 90 8.68 5.80 -9.14
N GLN A 91 9.52 5.16 -9.93
CA GLN A 91 10.69 4.37 -9.52
C GLN A 91 10.39 3.02 -8.84
N ILE A 92 9.16 2.75 -8.43
CA ILE A 92 8.77 1.45 -7.85
C ILE A 92 7.98 0.63 -8.86
N ASP A 93 7.04 1.26 -9.57
CA ASP A 93 6.14 0.60 -10.52
C ASP A 93 6.49 0.91 -11.99
N ALA A 94 7.55 1.67 -12.24
CA ALA A 94 7.98 1.94 -13.60
C ALA A 94 8.47 0.64 -14.24
N LEU A 95 7.69 0.09 -15.16
CA LEU A 95 8.15 -0.98 -16.04
C LEU A 95 9.27 -0.43 -16.91
N ASP A 96 10.41 -1.11 -16.90
CA ASP A 96 11.47 -0.81 -17.85
C ASP A 96 10.93 -0.99 -19.28
N ARG A 97 11.08 0.02 -20.11
CA ARG A 97 10.57 0.01 -21.48
C ARG A 97 11.21 -1.09 -22.34
N GLU A 98 12.34 -1.61 -21.93
CA GLU A 98 13.06 -2.68 -22.61
C GLU A 98 12.62 -4.08 -22.17
N VAL A 99 11.80 -4.19 -21.11
CA VAL A 99 11.34 -5.46 -20.57
C VAL A 99 9.94 -5.77 -21.07
N THR A 100 9.73 -6.98 -21.57
CA THR A 100 8.39 -7.41 -21.97
C THR A 100 7.48 -7.59 -20.77
N ILE A 101 6.17 -7.35 -20.93
CA ILE A 101 5.15 -7.57 -19.87
C ILE A 101 5.27 -8.98 -19.28
N LYS A 102 5.52 -9.98 -20.12
CA LYS A 102 5.72 -11.37 -19.69
C LYS A 102 6.91 -11.52 -18.75
N THR A 103 8.02 -10.87 -19.03
CA THR A 103 9.22 -10.91 -18.19
C THR A 103 8.96 -10.19 -16.86
N ALA A 104 8.38 -8.99 -16.90
CA ALA A 104 8.04 -8.23 -15.70
C ALA A 104 7.08 -8.99 -14.79
N LEU A 105 6.03 -9.62 -15.37
CA LEU A 105 5.08 -10.43 -14.60
C LEU A 105 5.74 -11.67 -14.02
N SER A 106 6.63 -12.32 -14.76
CA SER A 106 7.38 -13.50 -14.28
C SER A 106 8.30 -13.14 -13.12
N GLU A 107 8.97 -12.00 -13.19
CA GLU A 107 9.79 -11.49 -12.09
C GLU A 107 8.95 -11.21 -10.86
N HIS A 108 7.81 -10.51 -11.02
CA HIS A 108 6.91 -10.21 -9.90
C HIS A 108 6.39 -11.49 -9.22
N LEU A 109 5.99 -12.49 -9.99
CA LEU A 109 5.54 -13.79 -9.47
C LEU A 109 6.67 -14.55 -8.76
N ASN A 110 7.90 -14.44 -9.25
CA ASN A 110 9.06 -15.08 -8.63
C ASN A 110 9.46 -14.38 -7.33
N TRP A 111 9.35 -13.07 -7.24
CA TRP A 111 9.65 -12.30 -6.03
C TRP A 111 8.67 -12.57 -4.87
N SER A 112 7.44 -12.92 -5.17
CA SER A 112 6.43 -13.28 -4.16
C SER A 112 6.60 -14.70 -3.61
N ARG A 113 7.49 -15.51 -4.18
CA ARG A 113 7.73 -16.91 -3.80
C ARG A 113 8.95 -17.04 -2.90
N TRP A 114 8.99 -18.14 -2.17
CA TRP A 114 10.15 -18.49 -1.37
C TRP A 114 11.38 -18.73 -2.27
N TRP A 115 12.53 -18.24 -1.85
CA TRP A 115 13.77 -18.25 -2.62
C TRP A 115 14.27 -19.64 -3.07
N TRP A 116 13.78 -20.70 -2.44
CA TRP A 116 14.13 -22.10 -2.83
C TRP A 116 13.14 -22.75 -3.81
N THR A 117 12.12 -22.06 -4.26
CA THR A 117 11.19 -22.61 -5.25
C THR A 117 11.69 -22.34 -6.66
N VAL A 118 11.50 -23.32 -7.56
CA VAL A 118 11.91 -23.16 -8.95
C VAL A 118 11.17 -21.98 -9.60
N PRO A 119 11.88 -21.08 -10.29
CA PRO A 119 11.26 -19.96 -10.99
C PRO A 119 10.19 -20.45 -11.98
N ARG A 120 8.98 -19.90 -11.91
CA ARG A 120 7.91 -20.13 -12.88
C ARG A 120 7.88 -19.03 -13.91
N ARG A 121 7.75 -19.42 -15.17
CA ARG A 121 7.38 -18.48 -16.24
C ARG A 121 5.90 -18.15 -16.13
N ALA A 122 5.52 -16.89 -16.38
CA ALA A 122 4.12 -16.51 -16.46
C ALA A 122 3.44 -17.28 -17.59
N SER A 123 2.33 -17.96 -17.28
CA SER A 123 1.47 -18.62 -18.27
C SER A 123 0.49 -17.62 -18.86
N GLN A 124 -0.11 -17.98 -19.98
CA GLN A 124 -1.10 -17.14 -20.66
C GLN A 124 -2.30 -16.81 -19.75
N GLU A 125 -2.68 -17.75 -18.89
CA GLU A 125 -3.78 -17.58 -17.91
C GLU A 125 -3.51 -16.50 -16.84
N SER A 126 -2.26 -16.14 -16.63
CA SER A 126 -1.89 -15.10 -15.67
C SER A 126 -2.21 -13.65 -16.15
N TYR A 127 -2.62 -13.50 -17.41
CA TYR A 127 -2.95 -12.21 -18.00
C TYR A 127 -4.45 -11.86 -17.94
N GLU A 128 -5.31 -12.82 -17.57
CA GLU A 128 -6.77 -12.67 -17.59
C GLU A 128 -7.38 -12.40 -16.20
N GLN A 129 -6.56 -12.17 -15.18
CA GLN A 129 -7.04 -11.87 -13.82
C GLN A 129 -6.87 -10.42 -13.44
#